data_9f1b61add2e4028c88f2673b12f20d5a
#
_entry.id   9f1b61add2e4028c88f2673b12f20d5a
#
_cell.length_a   1.000
_cell.length_b   1.000
_cell.length_c   1.000
_cell.angle_alpha   90.00
_cell.angle_beta   90.00
_cell.angle_gamma   90.00
#
_symmetry.space_group_name_H-M   'P 1'
#
loop_
_entity.id
_entity.type
_entity.pdbx_description
1 polymer ?
#
loop_
_entity_poly.entity_id
_entity_poly.type
_entity_poly.pdbx_seq_one_letter_code
_entity_poly.pdbx_strand_id
1 'polypeptide(L)' 'MGVITRVNELRSERGWTQAQLATEAGVSRQTINSIETGRFEPSLTLALKLARLFDTPVETIFQLAGER' A
#
# COMPACT_ATOMS: atom_id res chain seq x y z
N MET A 1 10.20 3.71 14.63
CA MET A 1 8.81 3.25 14.57
C MET A 1 8.35 3.28 13.15
N GLY A 2 7.77 2.25 12.67
CA GLY A 2 7.36 2.20 11.30
C GLY A 2 5.93 1.75 11.13
N VAL A 3 5.59 1.48 9.89
CA VAL A 3 4.26 1.02 9.53
C VAL A 3 4.40 -0.36 8.92
N ILE A 4 3.54 -1.28 9.35
CA ILE A 4 3.43 -2.58 8.72
C ILE A 4 2.44 -2.42 7.58
N THR A 5 2.78 -2.93 6.41
CA THR A 5 1.93 -2.79 5.24
C THR A 5 1.54 -4.15 4.70
N ARG A 6 0.30 -4.27 4.23
CA ARG A 6 -0.20 -5.46 3.57
C ARG A 6 -0.44 -5.23 2.09
N VAL A 7 0.15 -4.17 1.53
CA VAL A 7 -0.07 -3.84 0.13
C VAL A 7 0.37 -4.98 -0.78
N ASN A 8 1.54 -5.57 -0.51
CA ASN A 8 2.04 -6.68 -1.32
C ASN A 8 1.05 -7.86 -1.31
N GLU A 9 0.59 -8.20 -0.11
CA GLU A 9 -0.32 -9.32 0.06
C GLU A 9 -1.64 -9.08 -0.69
N LEU A 10 -2.23 -7.91 -0.49
CA LEU A 10 -3.51 -7.58 -1.12
C LEU A 10 -3.39 -7.49 -2.64
N ARG A 11 -2.27 -6.92 -3.11
CA ARG A 11 -2.01 -6.82 -4.53
C ARG A 11 -1.88 -8.21 -5.15
N SER A 12 -1.11 -9.07 -4.48
CA SER A 12 -0.85 -10.42 -4.98
C SER A 12 -2.12 -11.25 -5.03
N GLU A 13 -2.98 -11.10 -4.03
CA GLU A 13 -4.25 -11.81 -3.99
C GLU A 13 -5.12 -11.47 -5.19
N ARG A 14 -4.97 -10.26 -5.73
CA ARG A 14 -5.76 -9.81 -6.87
C ARG A 14 -5.07 -10.08 -8.20
N GLY A 15 -3.85 -10.64 -8.16
CA GLY A 15 -3.10 -10.93 -9.36
C GLY A 15 -2.58 -9.69 -10.05
N TRP A 16 -2.44 -8.59 -9.34
CA TRP A 16 -1.94 -7.33 -9.91
C TRP A 16 -0.43 -7.26 -9.78
N THR A 17 0.22 -6.67 -10.80
CA THR A 17 1.64 -6.36 -10.71
C THR A 17 1.82 -5.02 -10.00
N GLN A 18 3.06 -4.76 -9.55
CA GLN A 18 3.36 -3.46 -8.98
C GLN A 18 3.09 -2.34 -9.98
N ALA A 19 3.40 -2.59 -11.25
CA ALA A 19 3.18 -1.59 -12.30
C ALA A 19 1.69 -1.30 -12.48
N GLN A 20 0.86 -2.33 -12.44
CA GLN A 20 -0.58 -2.15 -12.57
C GLN A 20 -1.14 -1.33 -11.40
N LEU A 21 -0.74 -1.67 -10.20
CA LEU A 21 -1.20 -0.93 -9.03
C LEU A 21 -0.71 0.52 -9.09
N ALA A 22 0.54 0.72 -9.49
CA ALA A 22 1.09 2.07 -9.59
C ALA A 22 0.29 2.93 -10.57
N THR A 23 -0.06 2.35 -11.73
CA THR A 23 -0.87 3.06 -12.71
C THR A 23 -2.21 3.47 -12.13
N GLU A 24 -2.88 2.53 -11.45
CA GLU A 24 -4.20 2.81 -10.87
C GLU A 24 -4.12 3.85 -9.76
N ALA A 25 -3.05 3.83 -8.99
CA ALA A 25 -2.89 4.77 -7.88
C ALA A 25 -2.30 6.11 -8.33
N GLY A 26 -1.84 6.21 -9.58
CA GLY A 26 -1.28 7.45 -10.09
C GLY A 26 0.12 7.75 -9.58
N VAL A 27 0.90 6.72 -9.27
CA VAL A 27 2.27 6.88 -8.79
C VAL A 27 3.20 5.98 -9.59
N SER A 28 4.51 6.09 -9.32
CA SER A 28 5.47 5.24 -10.01
C SER A 28 5.50 3.84 -9.40
N ARG A 29 5.98 2.88 -10.20
CA ARG A 29 6.19 1.52 -9.71
C ARG A 29 7.17 1.52 -8.54
N GLN A 30 8.19 2.38 -8.62
CA GLN A 30 9.17 2.49 -7.55
C GLN A 30 8.52 2.91 -6.23
N THR A 31 7.54 3.80 -6.30
CA THR A 31 6.80 4.23 -5.12
C THR A 31 6.07 3.04 -4.49
N ILE A 32 5.40 2.24 -5.31
CA ILE A 32 4.71 1.05 -4.80
C ILE A 32 5.70 0.09 -4.16
N ASN A 33 6.82 -0.16 -4.83
CA ASN A 33 7.85 -1.05 -4.27
C ASN A 33 8.37 -0.54 -2.93
N SER A 34 8.60 0.77 -2.82
CA SER A 34 9.09 1.36 -1.57
C SER A 34 8.08 1.24 -0.44
N ILE A 35 6.79 1.36 -0.77
CA ILE A 35 5.75 1.17 0.23
C ILE A 35 5.73 -0.30 0.68
N GLU A 36 5.79 -1.23 -0.26
CA GLU A 36 5.72 -2.65 0.07
C GLU A 36 6.91 -3.13 0.89
N THR A 37 8.06 -2.50 0.71
CA THR A 37 9.26 -2.88 1.47
C THR A 37 9.41 -2.11 2.77
N GLY A 38 8.49 -1.21 3.07
CA GLY A 38 8.53 -0.47 4.31
C GLY A 38 9.49 0.71 4.32
N ARG A 39 10.03 1.08 3.15
CA ARG A 39 10.98 2.19 3.06
C ARG A 39 10.30 3.54 2.99
N PHE A 40 9.05 3.57 2.62
CA PHE A 40 8.33 4.80 2.39
C PHE A 40 6.91 4.66 2.90
N GLU A 41 6.49 5.63 3.69
CA GLU A 41 5.12 5.67 4.18
C GLU A 41 4.31 6.54 3.26
N PRO A 42 3.19 6.05 2.73
CA PRO A 42 2.40 6.83 1.80
C PRO A 42 1.77 8.04 2.49
N SER A 43 1.51 9.07 1.69
CA SER A 43 0.72 10.20 2.17
C SER A 43 -0.68 9.70 2.50
N LEU A 44 -1.41 10.48 3.26
CA LEU A 44 -2.79 10.12 3.57
C LEU A 44 -3.61 9.98 2.30
N THR A 45 -3.41 10.89 1.35
CA THR A 45 -4.12 10.82 0.07
C THR A 45 -3.86 9.48 -0.63
N LEU A 46 -2.60 9.09 -0.71
CA LEU A 46 -2.26 7.84 -1.38
C LEU A 46 -2.80 6.64 -0.61
N ALA A 47 -2.72 6.68 0.71
CA ALA A 47 -3.25 5.59 1.53
C ALA A 47 -4.75 5.41 1.30
N LEU A 48 -5.48 6.51 1.20
CA LEU A 48 -6.92 6.44 0.94
C LEU A 48 -7.22 5.93 -0.46
N LYS A 49 -6.39 6.30 -1.44
CA LYS A 49 -6.55 5.78 -2.80
C LYS A 49 -6.33 4.27 -2.83
N LEU A 50 -5.31 3.80 -2.13
CA LEU A 50 -5.04 2.36 -2.06
C LEU A 50 -6.18 1.62 -1.38
N ALA A 51 -6.72 2.19 -0.31
CA ALA A 51 -7.85 1.60 0.39
C ALA A 51 -9.05 1.44 -0.55
N ARG A 52 -9.30 2.45 -1.38
CA ARG A 52 -10.38 2.40 -2.34
C ARG A 52 -10.14 1.35 -3.42
N LEU A 53 -8.91 1.30 -3.92
CA LEU A 53 -8.56 0.33 -4.98
C LEU A 53 -8.69 -1.10 -4.47
N PHE A 54 -8.30 -1.34 -3.22
CA PHE A 54 -8.38 -2.68 -2.64
C PHE A 54 -9.75 -2.96 -2.01
N ASP A 55 -10.61 -1.95 -1.94
CA ASP A 55 -11.92 -2.07 -1.28
C ASP A 55 -11.73 -2.60 0.14
N THR A 56 -10.78 -2.03 0.86
CA THR A 56 -10.33 -2.48 2.17
C THR A 56 -10.06 -1.25 3.04
N PRO A 57 -10.47 -1.27 4.30
CA PRO A 57 -10.20 -0.12 5.17
C PRO A 57 -8.70 0.16 5.30
N VAL A 58 -8.34 1.43 5.41
CA VAL A 58 -6.95 1.84 5.52
C VAL A 58 -6.25 1.15 6.69
N GLU A 59 -6.91 1.04 7.82
CA GLU A 59 -6.28 0.47 9.00
C GLU A 59 -6.09 -1.05 8.91
N THR A 60 -6.71 -1.67 7.92
CA THR A 60 -6.44 -3.08 7.63
C THR A 60 -5.19 -3.21 6.77
N ILE A 61 -4.95 -2.22 5.91
CA ILE A 61 -3.81 -2.23 5.00
C ILE A 61 -2.53 -1.79 5.71
N PHE A 62 -2.63 -0.76 6.57
CA PHE A 62 -1.48 -0.17 7.23
C PHE A 62 -1.70 -0.17 8.73
N GLN A 63 -0.70 -0.61 9.48
CA GLN A 63 -0.78 -0.68 10.94
C GLN A 63 0.53 -0.19 11.52
N LEU A 64 0.46 0.38 12.71
CA LEU A 64 1.67 0.82 13.40
C LEU A 64 2.44 -0.39 13.90
N ALA A 65 3.71 -0.46 13.57
CA ALA A 65 4.57 -1.55 13.97
C ALA A 65 4.84 -1.46 15.47
N GLY A 66 4.64 -2.57 16.18
CA GLY A 66 4.94 -2.63 17.59
C GLY A 66 4.01 -1.82 18.46
N GLU A 67 2.88 -1.38 17.94
CA GLU A 67 1.90 -0.58 18.67
C GLU A 67 0.71 -1.41 19.08
N ARG A 68 0.00 -0.87 20.04
CA ARG A 68 -1.23 -1.49 20.51
C ARG A 68 -2.33 -0.50 20.62
#